data_67bd3c6431ef9011f5f38324e87b6c22
#
_entry.id   67bd3c6431ef9011f5f38324e87b6c22
#
_cell.length_a   1.000
_cell.length_b   1.000
_cell.length_c   1.000
_cell.angle_alpha   90.00
_cell.angle_beta   90.00
_cell.angle_gamma   90.00
#
_symmetry.space_group_name_H-M   'P 1'
#
loop_
_entity.id
_entity.type
_entity.pdbx_description
1 polymer ?
#
loop_
_entity_poly.entity_id
_entity_poly.type
_entity_poly.pdbx_seq_one_letter_code
_entity_poly.pdbx_strand_id
1 'polypeptide(L)'
;LKIVYLLASSVLSGGTKVVLQQAEELACRGHAVTVVCPEPPPSWFDRRRSAYEESPFSASRALAESEIAVATFWTTVEPAVSFGRGAIFHLCQGYEASFEGYAPVADRIRDAYRLPTRKLSLTPRLREVLFEHGHGEAEVIGQAFDAAAFAAPPRPAREPLSILLAGIDEGEVKGVRDGLAALATLRGRGEAFRVLRVSPEPLSRWERDLGVTDEYHRAVAADRMPFLYRRADLFLGPSHPEDGFDLPALEALASSLPAALSDTPAHRFSAGAAALFFPSGDVGAIAEAVQTLLRDRRERERLARLGPPRAGAFRTRDVADRLETLFRGALAAERPSSP
;
A
#
# COMPACT_ATOMS: atom_id res chain seq x y z
N LEU A 1 -6.84 24.32 -8.14
CA LEU A 1 -5.57 24.45 -7.44
C LEU A 1 -4.42 23.92 -8.32
N LYS A 2 -3.22 24.51 -8.15
CA LYS A 2 -1.97 23.97 -8.68
C LYS A 2 -1.36 23.05 -7.63
N ILE A 3 -1.47 21.73 -7.83
CA ILE A 3 -1.03 20.70 -6.88
C ILE A 3 0.16 19.96 -7.47
N VAL A 4 1.22 19.82 -6.69
CA VAL A 4 2.43 19.08 -7.09
C VAL A 4 2.67 17.93 -6.13
N TYR A 5 2.81 16.73 -6.67
CA TYR A 5 3.28 15.55 -5.94
C TYR A 5 4.77 15.32 -6.24
N LEU A 6 5.59 15.24 -5.22
CA LEU A 6 7.01 14.90 -5.36
C LEU A 6 7.16 13.39 -5.19
N LEU A 7 7.51 12.70 -6.26
CA LEU A 7 7.69 11.25 -6.30
C LEU A 7 9.18 10.91 -6.26
N ALA A 8 9.61 10.12 -5.29
CA ALA A 8 11.03 9.76 -5.13
C ALA A 8 11.53 8.85 -6.24
N SER A 9 10.69 7.94 -6.75
CA SER A 9 10.99 7.01 -7.82
C SER A 9 9.72 6.62 -8.58
N SER A 10 9.86 6.37 -9.88
CA SER A 10 8.78 5.93 -10.77
C SER A 10 8.62 4.39 -10.83
N VAL A 11 9.43 3.65 -10.09
CA VAL A 11 9.39 2.18 -10.02
C VAL A 11 8.03 1.71 -9.47
N LEU A 12 7.54 0.58 -10.01
CA LEU A 12 6.28 -0.04 -9.57
C LEU A 12 6.36 -0.44 -8.10
N SER A 13 5.59 0.26 -7.28
CA SER A 13 5.38 -0.06 -5.86
C SER A 13 3.96 0.31 -5.44
N GLY A 14 3.50 -0.21 -4.32
CA GLY A 14 2.21 0.18 -3.74
C GLY A 14 2.13 1.68 -3.47
N GLY A 15 3.19 2.24 -2.90
CA GLY A 15 3.29 3.66 -2.59
C GLY A 15 3.23 4.55 -3.83
N THR A 16 4.01 4.23 -4.87
CA THR A 16 4.00 4.95 -6.15
C THR A 16 2.60 4.88 -6.81
N LYS A 17 1.96 3.70 -6.80
CA LYS A 17 0.61 3.50 -7.34
C LYS A 17 -0.42 4.41 -6.66
N VAL A 18 -0.38 4.50 -5.34
CA VAL A 18 -1.29 5.35 -4.55
C VAL A 18 -1.13 6.82 -4.90
N VAL A 19 0.11 7.31 -5.00
CA VAL A 19 0.39 8.70 -5.37
C VAL A 19 -0.16 9.04 -6.75
N LEU A 20 0.09 8.18 -7.74
CA LEU A 20 -0.38 8.38 -9.10
C LEU A 20 -1.92 8.32 -9.19
N GLN A 21 -2.57 7.45 -8.44
CA GLN A 21 -4.04 7.38 -8.37
C GLN A 21 -4.65 8.64 -7.74
N GLN A 22 -4.06 9.16 -6.66
CA GLN A 22 -4.50 10.42 -6.04
C GLN A 22 -4.32 11.60 -7.00
N ALA A 23 -3.16 11.71 -7.66
CA ALA A 23 -2.87 12.76 -8.62
C ALA A 23 -3.86 12.74 -9.79
N GLU A 24 -4.15 11.58 -10.34
CA GLU A 24 -5.09 11.42 -11.46
C GLU A 24 -6.53 11.77 -11.05
N GLU A 25 -7.00 11.32 -9.88
CA GLU A 25 -8.34 11.64 -9.39
C GLU A 25 -8.51 13.15 -9.16
N LEU A 26 -7.54 13.81 -8.54
CA LEU A 26 -7.59 15.27 -8.35
C LEU A 26 -7.54 16.03 -9.69
N ALA A 27 -6.77 15.54 -10.67
CA ALA A 27 -6.75 16.11 -12.00
C ALA A 27 -8.10 15.93 -12.73
N CYS A 28 -8.76 14.78 -12.57
CA CYS A 28 -10.11 14.53 -13.09
C CYS A 28 -11.16 15.49 -12.50
N ARG A 29 -10.92 16.01 -11.29
CA ARG A 29 -11.76 17.00 -10.60
C ARG A 29 -11.47 18.45 -11.01
N GLY A 30 -10.58 18.68 -11.97
CA GLY A 30 -10.27 19.98 -12.54
C GLY A 30 -9.15 20.75 -11.84
N HIS A 31 -8.35 20.08 -10.99
CA HIS A 31 -7.13 20.66 -10.48
C HIS A 31 -5.98 20.56 -11.50
N ALA A 32 -5.08 21.53 -11.51
CA ALA A 32 -3.83 21.46 -12.27
C ALA A 32 -2.83 20.63 -11.45
N VAL A 33 -2.76 19.31 -11.70
CA VAL A 33 -1.92 18.39 -10.93
C VAL A 33 -0.71 17.96 -11.75
N THR A 34 0.48 18.11 -11.17
CA THR A 34 1.74 17.65 -11.75
C THR A 34 2.45 16.69 -10.78
N VAL A 35 2.88 15.55 -11.29
CA VAL A 35 3.82 14.67 -10.57
C VAL A 35 5.22 15.01 -11.02
N VAL A 36 6.08 15.40 -10.09
CA VAL A 36 7.49 15.70 -10.34
C VAL A 36 8.34 14.54 -9.84
N CYS A 37 9.20 14.03 -10.69
CA CYS A 37 10.12 12.94 -10.37
C CYS A 37 11.42 13.11 -11.14
N PRO A 38 12.60 12.79 -10.56
CA PRO A 38 13.87 12.78 -11.28
C PRO A 38 13.98 11.66 -12.34
N GLU A 39 13.08 10.68 -12.31
CA GLU A 39 13.04 9.55 -13.22
C GLU A 39 11.96 9.73 -14.31
N PRO A 40 12.07 9.01 -15.45
CA PRO A 40 11.08 9.01 -16.52
C PRO A 40 9.67 8.61 -16.03
N PRO A 41 8.61 9.01 -16.74
CA PRO A 41 7.26 8.61 -16.40
C PRO A 41 7.09 7.09 -16.44
N PRO A 42 6.38 6.50 -15.46
CA PRO A 42 6.18 5.05 -15.40
C PRO A 42 5.34 4.56 -16.59
N SER A 43 5.85 3.57 -17.32
CA SER A 43 5.12 2.93 -18.43
C SER A 43 3.99 2.01 -17.97
N TRP A 44 3.98 1.63 -16.70
CA TRP A 44 3.01 0.71 -16.10
C TRP A 44 1.73 1.40 -15.59
N PHE A 45 1.65 2.76 -15.63
CA PHE A 45 0.50 3.53 -15.18
C PHE A 45 -0.04 4.41 -16.31
N ASP A 46 -1.33 4.23 -16.65
CA ASP A 46 -2.01 5.04 -17.65
C ASP A 46 -2.48 6.36 -17.04
N ARG A 47 -1.74 7.44 -17.31
CA ARG A 47 -2.10 8.81 -16.91
C ARG A 47 -2.91 9.45 -18.02
N ARG A 48 -4.04 10.06 -17.64
CA ARG A 48 -4.97 10.68 -18.61
C ARG A 48 -5.12 12.18 -18.43
N ARG A 49 -5.00 12.67 -17.20
CA ARG A 49 -5.30 14.06 -16.83
C ARG A 49 -4.16 14.73 -16.08
N SER A 50 -3.45 14.02 -15.22
CA SER A 50 -2.32 14.56 -14.48
C SER A 50 -1.11 14.76 -15.38
N ALA A 51 -0.39 15.88 -15.20
CA ALA A 51 0.89 16.12 -15.86
C ALA A 51 2.03 15.37 -15.15
N TYR A 52 3.12 15.18 -15.87
CA TYR A 52 4.36 14.63 -15.31
C TYR A 52 5.54 15.48 -15.75
N GLU A 53 6.38 15.86 -14.81
CA GLU A 53 7.60 16.62 -15.05
C GLU A 53 8.80 15.76 -14.62
N GLU A 54 9.57 15.27 -15.60
CA GLU A 54 10.85 14.61 -15.35
C GLU A 54 11.91 15.69 -15.10
N SER A 55 12.22 15.91 -13.82
CA SER A 55 13.12 16.99 -13.41
C SER A 55 13.67 16.73 -12.02
N PRO A 56 14.93 17.14 -11.73
CA PRO A 56 15.36 17.33 -10.35
C PRO A 56 14.46 18.31 -9.63
N PHE A 57 14.12 18.04 -8.38
CA PHE A 57 13.17 18.89 -7.62
C PHE A 57 13.60 20.37 -7.55
N SER A 58 14.91 20.63 -7.47
CA SER A 58 15.49 21.98 -7.46
C SER A 58 15.31 22.76 -8.76
N ALA A 59 15.05 22.08 -9.87
CA ALA A 59 14.85 22.67 -11.19
C ALA A 59 13.38 22.63 -11.65
N SER A 60 12.48 22.06 -10.86
CA SER A 60 11.07 21.91 -11.22
C SER A 60 10.35 23.25 -11.22
N ARG A 61 9.82 23.62 -12.38
CA ARG A 61 8.98 24.80 -12.53
C ARG A 61 7.61 24.60 -11.88
N ALA A 62 7.03 23.40 -12.02
CA ALA A 62 5.75 23.08 -11.40
C ALA A 62 5.82 23.25 -9.87
N LEU A 63 6.91 22.77 -9.24
CA LEU A 63 7.11 22.90 -7.80
C LEU A 63 7.28 24.37 -7.37
N ALA A 64 8.05 25.14 -8.11
CA ALA A 64 8.25 26.56 -7.82
C ALA A 64 6.99 27.43 -7.98
N GLU A 65 5.99 26.96 -8.74
CA GLU A 65 4.70 27.64 -8.98
C GLU A 65 3.52 26.98 -8.23
N SER A 66 3.79 25.98 -7.37
CA SER A 66 2.74 25.22 -6.68
C SER A 66 1.98 26.03 -5.64
N GLU A 67 0.67 25.85 -5.52
CA GLU A 67 -0.13 26.28 -4.38
C GLU A 67 -0.09 25.21 -3.27
N ILE A 68 0.01 23.95 -3.66
CA ILE A 68 0.13 22.78 -2.76
C ILE A 68 1.29 21.92 -3.25
N ALA A 69 2.22 21.60 -2.37
CA ALA A 69 3.25 20.59 -2.62
C ALA A 69 3.08 19.41 -1.66
N VAL A 70 3.05 18.19 -2.20
CA VAL A 70 2.88 16.96 -1.44
C VAL A 70 4.15 16.10 -1.57
N ALA A 71 4.96 16.08 -0.51
CA ALA A 71 6.04 15.11 -0.37
C ALA A 71 5.46 13.72 -0.12
N THR A 72 5.99 12.69 -0.77
CA THR A 72 5.41 11.34 -0.72
C THR A 72 6.34 10.28 -0.14
N PHE A 73 7.54 10.68 0.22
CA PHE A 73 8.58 9.84 0.82
C PHE A 73 9.56 10.73 1.59
N TRP A 74 10.27 10.21 2.58
CA TRP A 74 11.16 11.01 3.42
C TRP A 74 12.20 11.84 2.64
N THR A 75 12.74 11.33 1.51
CA THR A 75 13.71 12.06 0.66
C THR A 75 13.10 13.20 -0.13
N THR A 76 11.77 13.29 -0.22
CA THR A 76 11.07 14.35 -0.95
C THR A 76 10.58 15.47 -0.04
N VAL A 77 10.71 15.32 1.29
CA VAL A 77 10.23 16.31 2.27
C VAL A 77 11.05 17.58 2.23
N GLU A 78 12.38 17.45 2.33
CA GLU A 78 13.28 18.59 2.28
C GLU A 78 13.18 19.36 0.94
N PRO A 79 13.18 18.72 -0.24
CA PRO A 79 12.90 19.40 -1.51
C PRO A 79 11.55 20.11 -1.54
N ALA A 80 10.48 19.50 -0.99
CA ALA A 80 9.17 20.16 -0.94
C ALA A 80 9.21 21.45 -0.10
N VAL A 81 9.88 21.42 1.04
CA VAL A 81 10.03 22.59 1.93
C VAL A 81 10.94 23.65 1.32
N SER A 82 12.02 23.25 0.65
CA SER A 82 13.03 24.17 0.11
C SER A 82 12.60 24.86 -1.18
N PHE A 83 11.86 24.18 -2.05
CA PHE A 83 11.52 24.65 -3.39
C PHE A 83 10.03 24.89 -3.63
N GLY A 84 9.14 24.35 -2.79
CA GLY A 84 7.70 24.60 -2.82
C GLY A 84 7.37 26.03 -2.38
N ARG A 85 6.29 26.60 -2.91
CA ARG A 85 5.85 27.97 -2.60
C ARG A 85 4.57 28.02 -1.77
N GLY A 86 3.72 27.05 -1.90
CA GLY A 86 2.43 27.01 -1.22
C GLY A 86 2.47 26.17 0.06
N ALA A 87 1.30 25.69 0.47
CA ALA A 87 1.19 24.82 1.63
C ALA A 87 1.85 23.47 1.37
N ILE A 88 2.72 23.04 2.28
CA ILE A 88 3.51 21.81 2.17
C ILE A 88 2.85 20.71 2.98
N PHE A 89 2.58 19.61 2.31
CA PHE A 89 2.06 18.37 2.91
C PHE A 89 3.08 17.24 2.82
N HIS A 90 3.05 16.32 3.79
CA HIS A 90 3.81 15.09 3.76
C HIS A 90 2.84 13.90 3.84
N LEU A 91 2.68 13.20 2.74
CA LEU A 91 1.91 11.96 2.67
C LEU A 91 2.74 10.81 3.25
N CYS A 92 2.51 10.50 4.51
CA CYS A 92 3.15 9.41 5.24
C CYS A 92 2.42 8.09 4.89
N GLN A 93 3.09 7.22 4.17
CA GLN A 93 2.57 5.90 3.78
C GLN A 93 3.03 4.78 4.72
N GLY A 94 4.04 5.04 5.52
CA GLY A 94 4.61 4.27 6.61
C GLY A 94 5.44 5.20 7.48
N TYR A 95 6.09 4.69 8.50
CA TYR A 95 7.13 5.39 9.24
C TYR A 95 8.46 4.70 8.99
N GLU A 96 9.15 5.11 7.93
CA GLU A 96 10.32 4.39 7.41
C GLU A 96 11.47 4.30 8.42
N ALA A 97 11.54 5.22 9.42
CA ALA A 97 12.54 5.16 10.48
C ALA A 97 12.39 3.94 11.40
N SER A 98 11.24 3.24 11.37
CA SER A 98 11.02 1.99 12.09
C SER A 98 11.36 0.74 11.29
N PHE A 99 11.63 0.86 9.97
CA PHE A 99 11.94 -0.29 9.13
C PHE A 99 13.40 -0.68 9.27
N GLU A 100 13.69 -1.95 9.49
CA GLU A 100 15.05 -2.45 9.68
C GLU A 100 15.98 -2.07 8.50
N GLY A 101 15.49 -2.20 7.28
CA GLY A 101 16.24 -1.83 6.07
C GLY A 101 16.67 -0.36 6.02
N TYR A 102 16.04 0.52 6.80
CA TYR A 102 16.39 1.94 6.90
C TYR A 102 17.16 2.31 8.17
N ALA A 103 17.52 1.34 9.02
CA ALA A 103 18.26 1.60 10.27
C ALA A 103 19.51 2.48 10.07
N PRO A 104 20.34 2.29 9.01
CA PRO A 104 21.53 3.13 8.78
C PRO A 104 21.23 4.61 8.51
N VAL A 105 20.00 4.95 8.10
CA VAL A 105 19.58 6.32 7.75
C VAL A 105 18.42 6.82 8.61
N ALA A 106 18.06 6.09 9.66
CA ALA A 106 16.90 6.39 10.50
C ALA A 106 16.91 7.80 11.09
N ASP A 107 18.08 8.34 11.49
CA ASP A 107 18.18 9.71 12.00
C ASP A 107 17.85 10.74 10.92
N ARG A 108 18.33 10.55 9.70
CA ARG A 108 18.00 11.42 8.56
C ARG A 108 16.49 11.39 8.25
N ILE A 109 15.86 10.22 8.40
CA ILE A 109 14.41 10.09 8.23
C ILE A 109 13.70 10.88 9.33
N ARG A 110 14.09 10.72 10.59
CA ARG A 110 13.52 11.48 11.73
C ARG A 110 13.65 12.99 11.52
N ASP A 111 14.79 13.45 11.02
CA ASP A 111 15.01 14.86 10.72
C ASP A 111 14.08 15.34 9.59
N ALA A 112 13.92 14.58 8.52
CA ALA A 112 12.95 14.90 7.47
C ALA A 112 11.51 15.01 8.00
N TYR A 113 11.11 14.09 8.89
CA TYR A 113 9.77 14.12 9.50
C TYR A 113 9.55 15.31 10.47
N ARG A 114 10.60 15.93 10.98
CA ARG A 114 10.54 17.16 11.83
C ARG A 114 10.38 18.44 11.02
N LEU A 115 10.61 18.41 9.71
CA LEU A 115 10.44 19.59 8.86
C LEU A 115 8.99 20.10 8.91
N PRO A 116 8.77 21.41 8.72
CA PRO A 116 7.46 22.06 8.88
C PRO A 116 6.51 21.69 7.74
N THR A 117 5.89 20.52 7.84
CA THR A 117 4.91 20.01 6.89
C THR A 117 3.61 19.63 7.60
N ARG A 118 2.48 19.76 6.90
CA ARG A 118 1.19 19.21 7.34
C ARG A 118 1.15 17.72 7.00
N LYS A 119 1.12 16.86 8.00
CA LYS A 119 1.20 15.41 7.80
C LYS A 119 -0.15 14.80 7.46
N LEU A 120 -0.13 13.90 6.48
CA LEU A 120 -1.26 13.07 6.06
C LEU A 120 -0.90 11.62 6.34
N SER A 121 -1.76 10.89 7.01
CA SER A 121 -1.56 9.45 7.29
C SER A 121 -2.61 8.60 6.60
N LEU A 122 -2.25 7.37 6.22
CA LEU A 122 -3.18 6.43 5.60
C LEU A 122 -4.08 5.74 6.63
N THR A 123 -3.61 5.58 7.87
CA THR A 123 -4.34 4.84 8.92
C THR A 123 -4.31 5.58 10.25
N PRO A 124 -5.32 5.33 11.13
CA PRO A 124 -5.28 5.85 12.50
C PRO A 124 -4.01 5.44 13.26
N ARG A 125 -3.55 4.19 13.10
CA ARG A 125 -2.34 3.72 13.79
C ARG A 125 -1.08 4.47 13.33
N LEU A 126 -0.95 4.74 12.03
CA LEU A 126 0.20 5.52 11.55
C LEU A 126 0.19 6.94 12.11
N ARG A 127 -0.99 7.58 12.24
CA ARG A 127 -1.11 8.87 12.93
C ARG A 127 -0.59 8.79 14.37
N GLU A 128 -0.98 7.76 15.13
CA GLU A 128 -0.52 7.53 16.49
C GLU A 128 1.00 7.34 16.55
N VAL A 129 1.57 6.51 15.66
CA VAL A 129 3.03 6.29 15.55
C VAL A 129 3.77 7.61 15.30
N LEU A 130 3.28 8.45 14.39
CA LEU A 130 3.89 9.74 14.11
C LEU A 130 3.87 10.65 15.35
N PHE A 131 2.76 10.68 16.07
CA PHE A 131 2.62 11.46 17.29
C PHE A 131 3.53 10.92 18.41
N GLU A 132 3.55 9.62 18.65
CA GLU A 132 4.41 8.94 19.64
C GLU A 132 5.91 9.24 19.42
N HIS A 133 6.33 9.42 18.17
CA HIS A 133 7.70 9.76 17.80
C HIS A 133 7.97 11.28 17.74
N GLY A 134 7.03 12.11 18.18
CA GLY A 134 7.22 13.56 18.27
C GLY A 134 7.16 14.30 16.93
N HIS A 135 6.52 13.70 15.91
CA HIS A 135 6.38 14.32 14.59
C HIS A 135 5.12 15.18 14.45
N GLY A 136 4.36 15.38 15.55
CA GLY A 136 3.14 16.20 15.59
C GLY A 136 1.91 15.45 15.10
N GLU A 137 0.82 16.20 14.94
CA GLU A 137 -0.46 15.68 14.46
C GLU A 137 -0.42 15.35 12.96
N ALA A 138 -1.15 14.32 12.57
CA ALA A 138 -1.38 13.95 11.18
C ALA A 138 -2.87 13.76 10.91
N GLU A 139 -3.33 14.20 9.74
CA GLU A 139 -4.71 13.99 9.29
C GLU A 139 -4.85 12.61 8.63
N VAL A 140 -5.83 11.83 9.07
CA VAL A 140 -6.09 10.50 8.50
C VAL A 140 -6.92 10.65 7.23
N ILE A 141 -6.29 10.47 6.07
CA ILE A 141 -6.97 10.56 4.78
C ILE A 141 -7.52 9.22 4.28
N GLY A 142 -6.99 8.11 4.78
CA GLY A 142 -7.32 6.76 4.31
C GLY A 142 -6.51 6.34 3.08
N GLN A 143 -6.78 5.13 2.62
CA GLN A 143 -6.11 4.52 1.47
C GLN A 143 -6.95 4.71 0.20
N ALA A 144 -6.37 5.28 -0.84
CA ALA A 144 -6.97 5.28 -2.17
C ALA A 144 -6.89 3.88 -2.79
N PHE A 145 -8.03 3.33 -3.20
CA PHE A 145 -8.10 2.00 -3.79
C PHE A 145 -9.21 1.92 -4.85
N ASP A 146 -8.88 1.33 -6.00
CA ASP A 146 -9.85 1.01 -7.04
C ASP A 146 -10.34 -0.44 -6.89
N ALA A 147 -11.36 -0.62 -6.05
CA ALA A 147 -11.96 -1.93 -5.82
C ALA A 147 -12.61 -2.51 -7.11
N ALA A 148 -13.06 -1.67 -8.03
CA ALA A 148 -13.74 -2.11 -9.25
C ALA A 148 -12.78 -2.87 -10.20
N ALA A 149 -11.51 -2.47 -10.24
CA ALA A 149 -10.49 -3.15 -11.04
C ALA A 149 -10.28 -4.62 -10.60
N PHE A 150 -10.48 -4.91 -9.30
CA PHE A 150 -10.30 -6.25 -8.73
C PHE A 150 -11.62 -7.00 -8.55
N ALA A 151 -12.76 -6.36 -8.74
CA ALA A 151 -14.07 -6.96 -8.48
C ALA A 151 -14.24 -8.28 -9.23
N ALA A 152 -14.55 -9.33 -8.50
CA ALA A 152 -14.89 -10.64 -9.03
C ALA A 152 -15.95 -11.29 -8.14
N PRO A 153 -16.94 -11.98 -8.72
CA PRO A 153 -17.91 -12.72 -7.93
C PRO A 153 -17.22 -13.90 -7.22
N PRO A 154 -17.74 -14.33 -6.06
CA PRO A 154 -17.33 -15.59 -5.45
C PRO A 154 -17.47 -16.73 -6.45
N ARG A 155 -16.47 -17.60 -6.50
CA ARG A 155 -16.46 -18.74 -7.41
C ARG A 155 -16.27 -20.05 -6.66
N PRO A 156 -16.72 -21.18 -7.22
CA PRO A 156 -16.38 -22.47 -6.67
C PRO A 156 -14.85 -22.66 -6.61
N ALA A 157 -14.38 -23.13 -5.47
CA ALA A 157 -12.98 -23.47 -5.29
C ALA A 157 -12.56 -24.64 -6.21
N ARG A 158 -11.32 -24.63 -6.64
CA ARG A 158 -10.72 -25.69 -7.46
C ARG A 158 -9.84 -26.55 -6.60
N GLU A 159 -9.89 -27.86 -6.78
CA GLU A 159 -9.01 -28.75 -6.04
C GLU A 159 -7.79 -29.17 -6.92
N PRO A 160 -6.58 -29.14 -6.39
CA PRO A 160 -6.21 -28.59 -5.08
C PRO A 160 -6.34 -27.07 -5.05
N LEU A 161 -6.66 -26.49 -3.86
CA LEU A 161 -6.81 -25.06 -3.65
C LEU A 161 -5.50 -24.31 -3.93
N SER A 162 -5.60 -23.12 -4.50
CA SER A 162 -4.44 -22.27 -4.80
C SER A 162 -4.37 -21.09 -3.82
N ILE A 163 -3.23 -20.92 -3.16
CA ILE A 163 -2.95 -19.86 -2.18
C ILE A 163 -2.08 -18.81 -2.85
N LEU A 164 -2.54 -17.56 -2.88
CA LEU A 164 -1.76 -16.41 -3.35
C LEU A 164 -1.01 -15.78 -2.19
N LEU A 165 0.29 -15.57 -2.37
CA LEU A 165 1.18 -14.86 -1.46
C LEU A 165 1.96 -13.81 -2.26
N ALA A 166 1.76 -12.53 -1.95
CA ALA A 166 2.36 -11.40 -2.65
C ALA A 166 3.34 -10.63 -1.75
N GLY A 167 4.48 -10.22 -2.31
CA GLY A 167 5.50 -9.43 -1.61
C GLY A 167 6.91 -9.91 -1.89
N ILE A 168 7.90 -9.15 -1.41
CA ILE A 168 9.32 -9.53 -1.43
C ILE A 168 9.61 -10.44 -0.23
N ASP A 169 10.50 -11.42 -0.40
CA ASP A 169 10.94 -12.28 0.69
C ASP A 169 12.14 -11.71 1.46
N GLU A 170 12.88 -10.80 0.84
CA GLU A 170 13.92 -10.02 1.49
C GLU A 170 13.31 -8.76 2.09
N GLY A 171 13.51 -8.56 3.39
CA GLY A 171 12.86 -7.47 4.13
C GLY A 171 11.66 -8.00 4.93
N GLU A 172 11.75 -7.87 6.23
CA GLU A 172 10.85 -8.56 7.18
C GLU A 172 9.41 -8.05 7.16
N VAL A 173 9.19 -6.82 6.66
CA VAL A 173 7.89 -6.13 6.75
C VAL A 173 6.71 -6.91 6.15
N LYS A 174 6.94 -7.65 5.06
CA LYS A 174 5.88 -8.43 4.40
C LYS A 174 5.69 -9.84 4.95
N GLY A 175 6.57 -10.31 5.85
CA GLY A 175 6.47 -11.62 6.49
C GLY A 175 6.40 -12.80 5.51
N VAL A 176 6.87 -12.62 4.27
CA VAL A 176 6.79 -13.64 3.21
C VAL A 176 7.50 -14.92 3.62
N ARG A 177 8.64 -14.82 4.33
CA ARG A 177 9.39 -15.98 4.81
C ARG A 177 8.59 -16.80 5.82
N ASP A 178 7.90 -16.14 6.74
CA ASP A 178 7.04 -16.81 7.73
C ASP A 178 5.88 -17.52 7.04
N GLY A 179 5.25 -16.84 6.07
CA GLY A 179 4.18 -17.43 5.27
C GLY A 179 4.64 -18.68 4.51
N LEU A 180 5.80 -18.61 3.83
CA LEU A 180 6.35 -19.76 3.09
C LEU A 180 6.78 -20.91 4.02
N ALA A 181 7.35 -20.62 5.19
CA ALA A 181 7.70 -21.61 6.20
C ALA A 181 6.44 -22.34 6.72
N ALA A 182 5.35 -21.59 6.96
CA ALA A 182 4.07 -22.18 7.36
C ALA A 182 3.48 -23.08 6.26
N LEU A 183 3.54 -22.62 5.01
CA LEU A 183 3.09 -23.44 3.86
C LEU A 183 3.95 -24.70 3.68
N ALA A 184 5.27 -24.60 3.86
CA ALA A 184 6.15 -25.77 3.85
C ALA A 184 5.79 -26.77 4.97
N THR A 185 5.48 -26.26 6.16
CA THR A 185 5.02 -27.09 7.29
C THR A 185 3.72 -27.84 6.95
N LEU A 186 2.74 -27.16 6.34
CA LEU A 186 1.47 -27.78 5.94
C LEU A 186 1.68 -28.84 4.85
N ARG A 187 2.56 -28.57 3.88
CA ARG A 187 2.91 -29.55 2.84
C ARG A 187 3.57 -30.80 3.44
N GLY A 188 4.45 -30.61 4.44
CA GLY A 188 5.05 -31.71 5.21
C GLY A 188 4.03 -32.52 6.03
N ARG A 189 2.90 -31.93 6.39
CA ARG A 189 1.75 -32.61 7.06
C ARG A 189 0.82 -33.32 6.05
N GLY A 190 1.12 -33.27 4.76
CA GLY A 190 0.33 -33.93 3.72
C GLY A 190 -0.87 -33.11 3.20
N GLU A 191 -0.97 -31.82 3.52
CA GLU A 191 -2.02 -30.98 2.96
C GLU A 191 -1.77 -30.73 1.47
N ALA A 192 -2.82 -30.85 0.66
CA ALA A 192 -2.76 -30.64 -0.79
C ALA A 192 -3.22 -29.24 -1.16
N PHE A 193 -2.33 -28.43 -1.69
CA PHE A 193 -2.59 -27.07 -2.20
C PHE A 193 -1.50 -26.65 -3.19
N ARG A 194 -1.74 -25.56 -3.89
CA ARG A 194 -0.77 -24.88 -4.77
C ARG A 194 -0.41 -23.52 -4.20
N VAL A 195 0.80 -23.06 -4.42
CA VAL A 195 1.29 -21.74 -4.00
C VAL A 195 1.60 -20.90 -5.23
N LEU A 196 0.86 -19.78 -5.37
CA LEU A 196 1.08 -18.76 -6.36
C LEU A 196 1.84 -17.61 -5.69
N ARG A 197 3.08 -17.38 -6.07
CA ARG A 197 3.91 -16.28 -5.58
C ARG A 197 3.91 -15.12 -6.56
N VAL A 198 3.78 -13.91 -6.03
CA VAL A 198 3.95 -12.66 -6.79
C VAL A 198 4.98 -11.79 -6.09
N SER A 199 6.02 -11.38 -6.81
CA SER A 199 7.08 -10.51 -6.30
C SER A 199 7.60 -9.58 -7.41
N PRO A 200 8.02 -8.33 -7.11
CA PRO A 200 8.79 -7.53 -8.05
C PRO A 200 10.19 -8.10 -8.29
N GLU A 201 10.75 -8.81 -7.32
CA GLU A 201 12.11 -9.32 -7.32
C GLU A 201 12.21 -10.73 -7.95
N PRO A 202 13.40 -11.17 -8.36
CA PRO A 202 13.64 -12.56 -8.78
C PRO A 202 13.37 -13.53 -7.63
N LEU A 203 13.02 -14.77 -7.97
CA LEU A 203 12.93 -15.87 -7.00
C LEU A 203 14.27 -16.05 -6.27
N SER A 204 14.27 -15.86 -4.96
CA SER A 204 15.48 -15.97 -4.15
C SER A 204 15.99 -17.42 -4.07
N ARG A 205 17.27 -17.57 -3.70
CA ARG A 205 17.85 -18.90 -3.49
C ARG A 205 17.13 -19.61 -2.34
N TRP A 206 16.88 -18.91 -1.23
CA TRP A 206 16.20 -19.45 -0.07
C TRP A 206 14.79 -19.99 -0.40
N GLU A 207 13.98 -19.20 -1.13
CA GLU A 207 12.63 -19.62 -1.54
C GLU A 207 12.67 -20.83 -2.49
N ARG A 208 13.66 -20.87 -3.40
CA ARG A 208 13.87 -22.00 -4.31
C ARG A 208 14.26 -23.25 -3.56
N ASP A 209 15.18 -23.15 -2.60
CA ASP A 209 15.67 -24.29 -1.80
C ASP A 209 14.55 -24.82 -0.88
N LEU A 210 13.62 -23.96 -0.42
CA LEU A 210 12.44 -24.34 0.34
C LEU A 210 11.45 -25.18 -0.49
N GLY A 211 11.34 -24.93 -1.79
CA GLY A 211 10.60 -25.76 -2.74
C GLY A 211 9.08 -25.82 -2.55
N VAL A 212 8.48 -24.79 -1.92
CA VAL A 212 7.02 -24.74 -1.66
C VAL A 212 6.24 -23.98 -2.72
N THR A 213 6.90 -23.12 -3.49
CA THR A 213 6.30 -22.30 -4.55
C THR A 213 6.05 -23.14 -5.81
N ASP A 214 4.80 -23.21 -6.28
CA ASP A 214 4.42 -23.93 -7.51
C ASP A 214 4.42 -23.04 -8.75
N GLU A 215 4.02 -21.78 -8.60
CA GLU A 215 4.07 -20.78 -9.68
C GLU A 215 4.67 -19.48 -9.15
N TYR A 216 5.62 -18.90 -9.89
CA TYR A 216 6.26 -17.64 -9.55
C TYR A 216 6.02 -16.59 -10.64
N HIS A 217 5.44 -15.45 -10.25
CA HIS A 217 5.12 -14.34 -11.12
C HIS A 217 5.96 -13.12 -10.72
N ARG A 218 6.96 -12.79 -11.55
CA ARG A 218 7.85 -11.68 -11.31
C ARG A 218 7.36 -10.40 -11.98
N ALA A 219 7.43 -9.27 -11.27
CA ALA A 219 7.21 -7.91 -11.80
C ALA A 219 5.92 -7.81 -12.64
N VAL A 220 4.83 -8.36 -12.12
CA VAL A 220 3.54 -8.40 -12.82
C VAL A 220 3.00 -6.99 -12.97
N ALA A 221 2.61 -6.62 -14.18
CA ALA A 221 2.00 -5.34 -14.46
C ALA A 221 0.68 -5.15 -13.66
N ALA A 222 0.40 -3.93 -13.22
CA ALA A 222 -0.71 -3.64 -12.33
C ALA A 222 -2.08 -4.05 -12.89
N ASP A 223 -2.27 -3.94 -14.20
CA ASP A 223 -3.48 -4.36 -14.92
C ASP A 223 -3.65 -5.88 -15.01
N ARG A 224 -2.57 -6.64 -14.80
CA ARG A 224 -2.56 -8.10 -14.78
C ARG A 224 -2.79 -8.69 -13.39
N MET A 225 -2.57 -7.93 -12.34
CA MET A 225 -2.78 -8.39 -10.97
C MET A 225 -4.19 -8.95 -10.73
N PRO A 226 -5.30 -8.31 -11.19
CA PRO A 226 -6.64 -8.86 -11.01
C PRO A 226 -6.82 -10.28 -11.57
N PHE A 227 -6.09 -10.62 -12.63
CA PHE A 227 -6.13 -11.98 -13.19
C PHE A 227 -5.54 -13.02 -12.23
N LEU A 228 -4.44 -12.69 -11.52
CA LEU A 228 -3.81 -13.59 -10.56
C LEU A 228 -4.70 -13.80 -9.32
N TYR A 229 -5.32 -12.74 -8.81
CA TYR A 229 -6.29 -12.88 -7.72
C TYR A 229 -7.48 -13.78 -8.12
N ARG A 230 -7.97 -13.65 -9.35
CA ARG A 230 -9.02 -14.53 -9.86
C ARG A 230 -8.59 -15.99 -10.07
N ARG A 231 -7.30 -16.28 -10.13
CA ARG A 231 -6.77 -17.66 -10.21
C ARG A 231 -6.60 -18.30 -8.85
N ALA A 232 -6.42 -17.51 -7.80
CA ALA A 232 -6.24 -18.00 -6.44
C ALA A 232 -7.59 -18.36 -5.79
N ASP A 233 -7.57 -19.24 -4.80
CA ASP A 233 -8.73 -19.63 -3.99
C ASP A 233 -8.64 -19.08 -2.57
N LEU A 234 -7.43 -18.77 -2.09
CA LEU A 234 -7.11 -18.18 -0.81
C LEU A 234 -6.04 -17.09 -0.98
N PHE A 235 -6.03 -16.13 -0.07
CA PHE A 235 -4.96 -15.16 0.07
C PHE A 235 -4.30 -15.30 1.44
N LEU A 236 -2.98 -15.28 1.48
CA LEU A 236 -2.17 -15.22 2.70
C LEU A 236 -1.43 -13.89 2.76
N GLY A 237 -1.72 -13.09 3.79
CA GLY A 237 -1.07 -11.81 4.07
C GLY A 237 -0.37 -11.82 5.43
N PRO A 238 0.90 -12.25 5.51
CA PRO A 238 1.61 -12.45 6.77
C PRO A 238 2.39 -11.22 7.23
N SER A 239 2.05 -10.02 6.74
CA SER A 239 2.78 -8.77 7.02
C SER A 239 3.00 -8.52 8.51
N HIS A 240 4.13 -7.90 8.84
CA HIS A 240 4.48 -7.45 10.19
C HIS A 240 3.83 -6.10 10.52
N PRO A 241 3.79 -5.69 11.81
CA PRO A 241 3.11 -4.46 12.26
C PRO A 241 3.67 -3.17 11.65
N GLU A 242 4.91 -3.18 11.19
CA GLU A 242 5.60 -2.06 10.56
C GLU A 242 5.06 -1.77 9.15
N ASP A 243 4.37 -2.73 8.51
CA ASP A 243 3.70 -2.51 7.24
C ASP A 243 2.59 -1.46 7.40
N GLY A 244 2.77 -0.31 6.78
CA GLY A 244 1.85 0.82 6.95
C GLY A 244 0.46 0.57 6.38
N PHE A 245 0.38 -0.13 5.25
CA PHE A 245 -0.87 -0.56 4.62
C PHE A 245 -0.61 -1.68 3.60
N ASP A 246 -1.34 -2.78 3.70
CA ASP A 246 -1.21 -3.92 2.80
C ASP A 246 -2.25 -3.87 1.66
N LEU A 247 -1.90 -3.23 0.54
CA LEU A 247 -2.74 -3.19 -0.66
C LEU A 247 -3.11 -4.58 -1.19
N PRO A 248 -2.20 -5.57 -1.26
CA PRO A 248 -2.54 -6.94 -1.62
C PRO A 248 -3.70 -7.54 -0.84
N ALA A 249 -3.82 -7.22 0.45
CA ALA A 249 -4.97 -7.67 1.25
C ALA A 249 -6.29 -7.06 0.76
N LEU A 250 -6.33 -5.75 0.44
CA LEU A 250 -7.52 -5.13 -0.16
C LEU A 250 -7.84 -5.69 -1.56
N GLU A 251 -6.83 -5.94 -2.36
CA GLU A 251 -6.98 -6.54 -3.69
C GLU A 251 -7.60 -7.95 -3.59
N ALA A 252 -7.18 -8.73 -2.61
CA ALA A 252 -7.75 -10.05 -2.31
C ALA A 252 -9.22 -9.94 -1.88
N LEU A 253 -9.52 -9.05 -0.93
CA LEU A 253 -10.89 -8.82 -0.45
C LEU A 253 -11.82 -8.37 -1.58
N ALA A 254 -11.39 -7.43 -2.43
CA ALA A 254 -12.15 -6.97 -3.59
C ALA A 254 -12.41 -8.10 -4.60
N SER A 255 -11.48 -9.04 -4.72
CA SER A 255 -11.57 -10.22 -5.58
C SER A 255 -12.39 -11.38 -4.98
N SER A 256 -13.10 -11.15 -3.86
CA SER A 256 -13.85 -12.19 -3.12
C SER A 256 -12.97 -13.35 -2.66
N LEU A 257 -11.67 -13.14 -2.44
CA LEU A 257 -10.79 -14.18 -1.89
C LEU A 257 -10.92 -14.27 -0.37
N PRO A 258 -11.18 -15.44 0.20
CA PRO A 258 -10.99 -15.69 1.62
C PRO A 258 -9.54 -15.40 1.98
N ALA A 259 -9.32 -14.55 2.99
CA ALA A 259 -8.00 -14.11 3.38
C ALA A 259 -7.65 -14.59 4.80
N ALA A 260 -6.44 -15.13 4.96
CA ALA A 260 -5.76 -15.27 6.24
C ALA A 260 -4.73 -14.15 6.36
N LEU A 261 -4.85 -13.32 7.39
CA LEU A 261 -4.05 -12.11 7.58
C LEU A 261 -3.43 -12.09 8.97
N SER A 262 -2.21 -11.57 9.09
CA SER A 262 -1.62 -11.29 10.40
C SER A 262 -2.46 -10.27 11.18
N ASP A 263 -2.53 -10.44 12.48
CA ASP A 263 -3.26 -9.56 13.40
C ASP A 263 -2.46 -8.27 13.65
N THR A 264 -2.43 -7.41 12.66
CA THR A 264 -1.81 -6.09 12.71
C THR A 264 -2.86 -4.98 12.70
N PRO A 265 -2.55 -3.79 13.24
CA PRO A 265 -3.46 -2.65 13.16
C PRO A 265 -3.88 -2.30 11.73
N ALA A 266 -2.96 -2.42 10.76
CA ALA A 266 -3.24 -2.18 9.34
C ALA A 266 -4.25 -3.18 8.77
N HIS A 267 -4.07 -4.47 9.03
CA HIS A 267 -4.99 -5.51 8.60
C HIS A 267 -6.35 -5.43 9.31
N ARG A 268 -6.38 -5.14 10.63
CA ARG A 268 -7.63 -4.88 11.34
C ARG A 268 -8.38 -3.69 10.77
N PHE A 269 -7.66 -2.62 10.44
CA PHE A 269 -8.24 -1.44 9.80
C PHE A 269 -8.75 -1.74 8.38
N SER A 270 -8.01 -2.50 7.57
CA SER A 270 -8.39 -2.79 6.19
C SER A 270 -9.45 -3.87 6.04
N ALA A 271 -9.36 -4.98 6.78
CA ALA A 271 -10.21 -6.15 6.60
C ALA A 271 -11.37 -6.24 7.60
N GLY A 272 -11.22 -5.73 8.83
CA GLY A 272 -12.27 -5.86 9.86
C GLY A 272 -12.65 -7.33 10.09
N ALA A 273 -13.93 -7.67 9.90
CA ALA A 273 -14.42 -9.05 10.04
C ALA A 273 -14.29 -9.89 8.75
N ALA A 274 -13.70 -9.35 7.69
CA ALA A 274 -13.62 -10.00 6.38
C ALA A 274 -12.39 -10.90 6.19
N ALA A 275 -11.63 -11.16 7.25
CA ALA A 275 -10.46 -12.05 7.22
C ALA A 275 -10.39 -12.94 8.45
N LEU A 276 -9.68 -14.06 8.33
CA LEU A 276 -9.24 -14.87 9.45
C LEU A 276 -7.89 -14.34 9.93
N PHE A 277 -7.75 -14.04 11.22
CA PHE A 277 -6.53 -13.43 11.75
C PHE A 277 -5.68 -14.43 12.53
N PHE A 278 -4.35 -14.23 12.46
CA PHE A 278 -3.36 -14.98 13.21
C PHE A 278 -2.29 -14.03 13.78
N PRO A 279 -1.61 -14.36 14.90
CA PRO A 279 -0.50 -13.57 15.43
C PRO A 279 0.63 -13.37 14.41
N SER A 280 1.10 -12.13 14.24
CA SER A 280 2.19 -11.81 13.32
C SER A 280 3.50 -12.51 13.73
N GLY A 281 4.23 -13.06 12.76
CA GLY A 281 5.50 -13.76 12.99
C GLY A 281 5.36 -15.18 13.56
N ASP A 282 4.14 -15.65 13.89
CA ASP A 282 3.92 -17.00 14.40
C ASP A 282 3.63 -17.99 13.26
N VAL A 283 4.68 -18.67 12.81
CA VAL A 283 4.62 -19.67 11.72
C VAL A 283 3.60 -20.79 12.01
N GLY A 284 3.47 -21.19 13.29
CA GLY A 284 2.50 -22.21 13.70
C GLY A 284 1.06 -21.72 13.54
N ALA A 285 0.78 -20.52 14.03
CA ALA A 285 -0.54 -19.90 13.91
C ALA A 285 -0.91 -19.59 12.45
N ILE A 286 0.05 -19.19 11.62
CA ILE A 286 -0.14 -19.02 10.17
C ILE A 286 -0.59 -20.35 9.56
N ALA A 287 0.12 -21.46 9.88
CA ALA A 287 -0.22 -22.78 9.37
C ALA A 287 -1.63 -23.21 9.80
N GLU A 288 -2.01 -22.99 11.05
CA GLU A 288 -3.36 -23.32 11.56
C GLU A 288 -4.46 -22.49 10.87
N ALA A 289 -4.25 -21.20 10.68
CA ALA A 289 -5.21 -20.34 9.99
C ALA A 289 -5.38 -20.75 8.52
N VAL A 290 -4.29 -21.02 7.81
CA VAL A 290 -4.34 -21.51 6.43
C VAL A 290 -5.02 -22.88 6.38
N GLN A 291 -4.68 -23.83 7.28
CA GLN A 291 -5.31 -25.14 7.36
C GLN A 291 -6.83 -25.03 7.60
N THR A 292 -7.25 -24.13 8.46
CA THR A 292 -8.67 -23.84 8.67
C THR A 292 -9.34 -23.46 7.35
N LEU A 293 -8.76 -22.52 6.60
CA LEU A 293 -9.31 -22.10 5.30
C LEU A 293 -9.22 -23.21 4.24
N LEU A 294 -8.23 -24.08 4.28
CA LEU A 294 -8.16 -25.23 3.37
C LEU A 294 -9.33 -26.21 3.61
N ARG A 295 -9.70 -26.43 4.87
CA ARG A 295 -10.67 -27.47 5.28
C ARG A 295 -12.10 -26.96 5.45
N ASP A 296 -12.27 -25.72 5.92
CA ASP A 296 -13.61 -25.16 6.22
C ASP A 296 -14.16 -24.35 5.03
N ARG A 297 -14.95 -25.02 4.20
CA ARG A 297 -15.65 -24.39 3.07
C ARG A 297 -16.63 -23.28 3.53
N ARG A 298 -17.31 -23.46 4.67
CA ARG A 298 -18.30 -22.48 5.14
C ARG A 298 -17.62 -21.16 5.52
N GLU A 299 -16.46 -21.26 6.17
CA GLU A 299 -15.67 -20.09 6.52
C GLU A 299 -15.15 -19.38 5.28
N ARG A 300 -14.62 -20.12 4.27
CA ARG A 300 -14.25 -19.51 2.98
C ARG A 300 -15.41 -18.76 2.35
N GLU A 301 -16.59 -19.35 2.27
CA GLU A 301 -17.79 -18.71 1.69
C GLU A 301 -18.23 -17.48 2.49
N ARG A 302 -18.09 -17.50 3.81
CA ARG A 302 -18.39 -16.36 4.68
C ARG A 302 -17.47 -15.19 4.39
N LEU A 303 -16.16 -15.43 4.38
CA LEU A 303 -15.14 -14.42 4.14
C LEU A 303 -15.22 -13.85 2.71
N ALA A 304 -15.43 -14.70 1.71
CA ALA A 304 -15.62 -14.29 0.32
C ALA A 304 -16.78 -13.30 0.14
N ARG A 305 -17.86 -13.44 0.93
CA ARG A 305 -18.99 -12.49 0.89
C ARG A 305 -18.70 -11.18 1.61
N LEU A 306 -17.89 -11.20 2.68
CA LEU A 306 -17.57 -10.00 3.48
C LEU A 306 -16.49 -9.13 2.84
N GLY A 307 -15.60 -9.71 2.03
CA GLY A 307 -14.46 -9.00 1.44
C GLY A 307 -14.84 -7.82 0.55
N PRO A 308 -15.64 -8.00 -0.52
CA PRO A 308 -15.92 -6.93 -1.48
C PRO A 308 -16.57 -5.67 -0.88
N PRO A 309 -17.61 -5.76 -0.02
CA PRO A 309 -18.16 -4.56 0.62
C PRO A 309 -17.11 -3.85 1.49
N ARG A 310 -16.24 -4.60 2.14
CA ARG A 310 -15.18 -4.03 2.98
C ARG A 310 -14.13 -3.30 2.14
N ALA A 311 -13.63 -3.91 1.06
CA ALA A 311 -12.70 -3.27 0.13
C ALA A 311 -13.33 -2.04 -0.53
N GLY A 312 -14.62 -2.10 -0.86
CA GLY A 312 -15.38 -0.99 -1.44
C GLY A 312 -15.54 0.23 -0.52
N ALA A 313 -15.17 0.14 0.76
CA ALA A 313 -15.12 1.29 1.68
C ALA A 313 -13.86 2.16 1.47
N PHE A 314 -12.86 1.71 0.73
CA PHE A 314 -11.60 2.42 0.47
C PHE A 314 -11.61 3.06 -0.91
N ARG A 315 -12.47 4.07 -1.13
CA ARG A 315 -12.65 4.67 -2.45
C ARG A 315 -11.69 5.82 -2.69
N THR A 316 -11.05 5.84 -3.84
CA THR A 316 -10.15 6.93 -4.26
C THR A 316 -10.84 8.29 -4.18
N ARG A 317 -12.12 8.37 -4.56
CA ARG A 317 -12.90 9.61 -4.47
C ARG A 317 -13.03 10.16 -3.05
N ASP A 318 -13.19 9.31 -2.03
CA ASP A 318 -13.35 9.73 -0.65
C ASP A 318 -12.03 10.28 -0.07
N VAL A 319 -10.91 9.72 -0.52
CA VAL A 319 -9.57 10.25 -0.22
C VAL A 319 -9.39 11.62 -0.88
N ALA A 320 -9.78 11.76 -2.14
CA ALA A 320 -9.71 13.02 -2.85
C ALA A 320 -10.59 14.11 -2.21
N ASP A 321 -11.81 13.78 -1.74
CA ASP A 321 -12.69 14.71 -1.01
C ASP A 321 -11.99 15.27 0.25
N ARG A 322 -11.31 14.39 1.01
CA ARG A 322 -10.55 14.79 2.20
C ARG A 322 -9.35 15.66 1.84
N LEU A 323 -8.59 15.27 0.81
CA LEU A 323 -7.44 16.04 0.33
C LEU A 323 -7.86 17.42 -0.13
N GLU A 324 -8.93 17.57 -0.93
CA GLU A 324 -9.45 18.88 -1.35
C GLU A 324 -9.83 19.75 -0.17
N THR A 325 -10.49 19.18 0.85
CA THR A 325 -10.88 19.89 2.06
C THR A 325 -9.65 20.41 2.81
N LEU A 326 -8.65 19.54 3.01
CA LEU A 326 -7.41 19.90 3.71
C LEU A 326 -6.58 20.93 2.94
N PHE A 327 -6.46 20.78 1.62
CA PHE A 327 -5.72 21.70 0.76
C PHE A 327 -6.36 23.11 0.74
N ARG A 328 -7.69 23.19 0.60
CA ARG A 328 -8.41 24.47 0.66
C ARG A 328 -8.32 25.11 2.04
N GLY A 329 -8.42 24.34 3.11
CA GLY A 329 -8.27 24.81 4.49
C GLY A 329 -6.87 25.37 4.76
N ALA A 330 -5.82 24.71 4.25
CA ALA A 330 -4.45 25.18 4.38
C ALA A 330 -4.24 26.54 3.70
N LEU A 331 -4.71 26.69 2.46
CA LEU A 331 -4.58 27.95 1.72
C LEU A 331 -5.41 29.09 2.34
N ALA A 332 -6.56 28.78 2.92
CA ALA A 332 -7.37 29.78 3.63
C ALA A 332 -6.66 30.30 4.89
N ALA A 333 -5.94 29.43 5.61
CA ALA A 333 -5.18 29.79 6.80
C ALA A 333 -3.91 30.62 6.50
N GLU A 334 -3.37 30.53 5.29
CA GLU A 334 -2.19 31.28 4.84
C GLU A 334 -2.53 32.68 4.26
N ARG A 335 -3.81 32.93 3.95
CA ARG A 335 -4.24 34.25 3.54
C ARG A 335 -4.23 35.15 4.77
N PRO A 336 -3.48 36.32 4.76
CA PRO A 336 -3.59 37.24 5.84
C PRO A 336 -5.05 37.70 5.94
N SER A 337 -5.59 37.68 7.16
CA SER A 337 -6.88 38.30 7.44
C SER A 337 -6.80 39.74 6.94
N SER A 338 -7.57 40.03 5.89
CA SER A 338 -7.67 41.42 5.40
C SER A 338 -8.10 42.31 6.56
N PRO A 339 -7.43 43.49 6.76
CA PRO A 339 -7.75 44.39 7.85
C PRO A 339 -9.16 44.97 7.75
#